data_794ca3455d35c9da2ba23055b4689c60
#
_entry.id   794ca3455d35c9da2ba23055b4689c60
#
_cell.length_a   1.000
_cell.length_b   1.000
_cell.length_c   1.000
_cell.angle_alpha   90.00
_cell.angle_beta   90.00
_cell.angle_gamma   90.00
#
_symmetry.space_group_name_H-M   'P 1'
#
loop_
_entity.id
_entity.type
_entity.pdbx_description
1 polymer ?
#
loop_
_entity_poly.entity_id
_entity_poly.type
_entity_poly.pdbx_seq_one_letter_code
_entity_poly.pdbx_strand_id
1 'polypeptide(L)'
;DRLRSRGLGDVYKRQIPNIESDFKRERAIDELPQSAAGKTIMTTEPKFIPEEAVEVNLEDGAKFNVRLIDCVGYIVPSSLGYIENEAPRMVVTPWFDEEVPFNMAAEVGTQKVISEHSTIGLVVTTDGSISDIPREEYAECEKRVVEELKEINKPFIIIMNCLNPEAEESVLLCEELSEQYGATVIPVNCLELSEKDIKYIM
;
A
#
# COMPACT_ATOMS: atom_id res chain seq x y z
N ASP A 1 2.23 10.50 -14.37
CA ASP A 1 3.32 9.53 -14.20
C ASP A 1 4.09 9.60 -12.87
N ARG A 2 3.95 10.68 -12.12
CA ARG A 2 4.64 10.85 -10.82
C ARG A 2 3.85 10.33 -9.61
N LEU A 3 2.63 9.86 -9.79
CA LEU A 3 1.67 9.64 -8.69
C LEU A 3 1.47 8.16 -8.31
N ARG A 4 1.91 7.22 -9.14
CA ARG A 4 1.53 5.80 -9.03
C ARG A 4 2.21 4.99 -7.92
N SER A 5 3.31 5.48 -7.33
CA SER A 5 4.03 4.76 -6.25
C SER A 5 4.06 5.53 -4.93
N ARG A 6 3.22 6.57 -4.77
CA ARG A 6 3.42 7.56 -3.71
C ARG A 6 2.66 7.31 -2.42
N GLY A 7 1.63 6.46 -2.39
CA GLY A 7 0.82 6.32 -1.20
C GLY A 7 1.61 5.84 0.02
N LEU A 8 2.06 4.61 0.00
CA LEU A 8 2.86 4.01 1.09
C LEU A 8 4.26 4.61 1.20
N GLY A 9 4.93 4.89 0.07
CA GLY A 9 6.24 5.51 0.06
C GLY A 9 6.29 6.86 0.76
N ASP A 10 5.21 7.65 0.74
CA ASP A 10 5.15 8.94 1.43
C ASP A 10 4.86 8.79 2.93
N VAL A 11 4.10 7.76 3.34
CA VAL A 11 3.98 7.35 4.75
C VAL A 11 5.36 6.98 5.29
N TYR A 12 6.12 6.16 4.57
CA TYR A 12 7.48 5.80 4.94
C TYR A 12 8.41 7.01 5.08
N LYS A 13 8.40 7.94 4.11
CA LYS A 13 9.22 9.15 4.17
C LYS A 13 8.96 10.00 5.40
N ARG A 14 7.75 10.02 5.91
CA ARG A 14 7.39 10.77 7.12
C ARG A 14 7.76 10.05 8.42
N GLN A 15 7.88 8.73 8.39
CA GLN A 15 8.36 7.95 9.54
C GLN A 15 9.88 7.91 9.65
N ILE A 16 10.61 8.07 8.54
CA ILE A 16 12.07 8.09 8.51
C ILE A 16 12.68 9.08 9.53
N PRO A 17 12.16 10.32 9.72
CA PRO A 17 12.69 11.24 10.73
C PRO A 17 12.60 10.71 12.18
N ASN A 18 11.73 9.77 12.46
CA ASN A 18 11.55 9.18 13.79
C ASN A 18 12.55 8.05 14.08
N ILE A 19 13.40 7.66 13.11
CA ILE A 19 14.44 6.67 13.29
C ILE A 19 15.61 7.32 14.01
N GLU A 20 15.95 6.85 15.20
CA GLU A 20 16.99 7.43 16.08
C GLU A 20 18.41 7.34 15.51
N SER A 21 18.70 6.29 14.74
CA SER A 21 20.03 6.07 14.16
C SER A 21 20.13 6.70 12.77
N ASP A 22 21.09 7.61 12.56
CA ASP A 22 21.34 8.24 11.26
C ASP A 22 21.66 7.20 10.17
N PHE A 23 22.47 6.19 10.49
CA PHE A 23 22.79 5.10 9.56
C PHE A 23 21.54 4.31 9.13
N LYS A 24 20.64 3.98 10.08
CA LYS A 24 19.39 3.29 9.78
C LYS A 24 18.44 4.17 8.99
N ARG A 25 18.46 5.48 9.27
CA ARG A 25 17.67 6.48 8.54
C ARG A 25 18.12 6.60 7.08
N GLU A 26 19.42 6.69 6.84
CA GLU A 26 19.98 6.72 5.47
C GLU A 26 19.64 5.43 4.72
N ARG A 27 19.82 4.27 5.34
CA ARG A 27 19.44 2.98 4.75
C ARG A 27 17.94 2.90 4.42
N ALA A 28 17.07 3.35 5.32
CA ALA A 28 15.64 3.40 5.06
C ALA A 28 15.27 4.34 3.90
N ILE A 29 16.01 5.42 3.69
CA ILE A 29 15.86 6.31 2.53
C ILE A 29 16.29 5.60 1.24
N ASP A 30 17.39 4.88 1.27
CA ASP A 30 17.92 4.16 0.10
C ASP A 30 17.03 2.97 -0.29
N GLU A 31 16.38 2.35 0.69
CA GLU A 31 15.45 1.23 0.49
C GLU A 31 14.05 1.67 0.03
N LEU A 32 13.74 2.97 0.05
CA LEU A 32 12.47 3.48 -0.49
C LEU A 32 12.33 3.13 -1.97
N PRO A 33 11.15 2.64 -2.39
CA PRO A 33 10.89 2.40 -3.79
C PRO A 33 11.17 3.66 -4.61
N GLN A 34 12.19 3.62 -5.45
CA GLN A 34 12.46 4.71 -6.36
C GLN A 34 11.44 4.64 -7.50
N SER A 35 10.71 5.73 -7.69
CA SER A 35 9.86 5.90 -8.86
C SER A 35 10.75 5.95 -10.10
N ALA A 36 10.94 4.82 -10.77
CA ALA A 36 11.47 4.84 -12.13
C ALA A 36 10.41 5.43 -13.04
N ALA A 37 10.76 6.48 -13.76
CA ALA A 37 9.89 7.22 -14.66
C ALA A 37 8.98 6.29 -15.50
N GLY A 38 7.69 6.22 -15.15
CA GLY A 38 6.68 5.47 -15.89
C GLY A 38 6.74 3.93 -15.81
N LYS A 39 7.68 3.34 -15.07
CA LYS A 39 7.71 1.90 -14.81
C LYS A 39 7.33 1.64 -13.36
N THR A 40 6.41 0.72 -13.15
CA THR A 40 6.14 0.20 -11.82
C THR A 40 7.37 -0.56 -11.36
N ILE A 41 8.09 -0.04 -10.37
CA ILE A 41 9.12 -0.83 -9.69
C ILE A 41 8.39 -1.77 -8.76
N MET A 42 8.51 -3.02 -9.06
CA MET A 42 7.86 -4.07 -8.34
C MET A 42 8.88 -4.78 -7.49
N THR A 43 8.67 -4.72 -6.20
CA THR A 43 9.41 -5.55 -5.25
C THR A 43 8.89 -6.97 -5.41
N THR A 44 9.77 -7.89 -5.74
CA THR A 44 9.46 -9.32 -5.77
C THR A 44 9.44 -9.93 -4.36
N GLU A 45 9.81 -9.15 -3.36
CA GLU A 45 9.89 -9.56 -1.96
C GLU A 45 9.22 -8.52 -1.05
N PRO A 46 8.55 -8.94 0.03
CA PRO A 46 8.06 -8.03 1.05
C PRO A 46 9.20 -7.22 1.65
N LYS A 47 9.05 -5.90 1.66
CA LYS A 47 10.02 -5.00 2.29
C LYS A 47 9.51 -4.52 3.62
N PHE A 48 10.30 -4.75 4.65
CA PHE A 48 10.06 -4.21 5.99
C PHE A 48 10.76 -2.86 6.10
N ILE A 49 9.99 -1.79 6.25
CA ILE A 49 10.50 -0.41 6.31
C ILE A 49 9.90 0.30 7.52
N PRO A 50 10.72 0.78 8.45
CA PRO A 50 12.14 0.45 8.63
C PRO A 50 12.36 -0.99 9.08
N GLU A 51 13.58 -1.48 9.02
CA GLU A 51 13.94 -2.84 9.44
C GLU A 51 13.57 -3.10 10.92
N GLU A 52 13.71 -2.09 11.76
CA GLU A 52 13.22 -2.09 13.15
C GLU A 52 11.94 -1.29 13.30
N ALA A 53 11.06 -1.76 14.18
CA ALA A 53 9.80 -1.07 14.46
C ALA A 53 10.05 0.32 15.09
N VAL A 54 9.22 1.28 14.72
CA VAL A 54 9.23 2.65 15.25
C VAL A 54 8.19 2.78 16.36
N GLU A 55 8.59 3.31 17.51
CA GLU A 55 7.65 3.62 18.59
C GLU A 55 6.79 4.83 18.19
N VAL A 56 5.48 4.65 18.23
CA VAL A 56 4.49 5.70 18.05
C VAL A 56 3.82 5.98 19.38
N ASN A 57 3.78 7.27 19.75
CA ASN A 57 3.12 7.72 20.97
C ASN A 57 1.80 8.40 20.60
N LEU A 58 0.70 7.91 21.15
CA LEU A 58 -0.62 8.55 21.00
C LEU A 58 -0.84 9.63 22.05
N GLU A 59 -1.80 10.52 21.78
CA GLU A 59 -2.10 11.66 22.66
C GLU A 59 -2.64 11.25 24.03
N ASP A 60 -3.27 10.08 24.14
CA ASP A 60 -3.74 9.46 25.39
C ASP A 60 -2.61 8.81 26.22
N GLY A 61 -1.37 8.85 25.71
CA GLY A 61 -0.21 8.26 26.34
C GLY A 61 0.02 6.78 26.00
N ALA A 62 -0.81 6.18 25.17
CA ALA A 62 -0.57 4.84 24.67
C ALA A 62 0.65 4.82 23.74
N LYS A 63 1.40 3.72 23.80
CA LYS A 63 2.60 3.51 22.98
C LYS A 63 2.50 2.18 22.27
N PHE A 64 2.89 2.16 21.01
CA PHE A 64 3.00 0.92 20.25
C PHE A 64 4.12 1.01 19.22
N ASN A 65 4.62 -0.15 18.82
CA ASN A 65 5.67 -0.25 17.84
C ASN A 65 5.07 -0.61 16.48
N VAL A 66 5.39 0.20 15.47
CA VAL A 66 4.92 0.04 14.09
C VAL A 66 6.07 -0.30 13.18
N ARG A 67 5.82 -1.27 12.31
CA ARG A 67 6.66 -1.57 11.16
C ARG A 67 5.75 -1.79 9.96
N LEU A 68 5.96 -1.03 8.92
CA LEU A 68 5.19 -1.17 7.69
C LEU A 68 5.84 -2.23 6.80
N ILE A 69 4.99 -2.99 6.12
CA ILE A 69 5.42 -3.99 5.14
C ILE A 69 4.83 -3.56 3.82
N ASP A 70 5.70 -3.28 2.85
CA ASP A 70 5.27 -2.98 1.49
C ASP A 70 5.18 -4.27 0.68
N CYS A 71 4.11 -4.42 -0.08
CA CYS A 71 3.93 -5.51 -1.02
C CYS A 71 3.32 -4.97 -2.33
N VAL A 72 3.39 -5.78 -3.37
CA VAL A 72 2.96 -5.34 -4.71
C VAL A 72 1.46 -5.07 -4.78
N GLY A 73 0.68 -5.82 -4.04
CA GLY A 73 -0.78 -5.82 -4.18
C GLY A 73 -1.25 -6.62 -5.41
N TYR A 74 -2.53 -6.52 -5.71
CA TYR A 74 -3.13 -7.10 -6.91
C TYR A 74 -3.01 -6.15 -8.09
N ILE A 75 -2.81 -6.72 -9.27
CA ILE A 75 -2.59 -5.94 -10.48
C ILE A 75 -3.92 -5.46 -11.04
N VAL A 76 -4.02 -4.14 -11.18
CA VAL A 76 -5.14 -3.51 -11.89
C VAL A 76 -4.91 -3.66 -13.39
N PRO A 77 -5.93 -4.07 -14.19
CA PRO A 77 -5.76 -4.41 -15.61
C PRO A 77 -5.04 -3.37 -16.45
N SER A 78 -5.35 -2.08 -16.29
CA SER A 78 -4.68 -0.98 -17.01
C SER A 78 -3.38 -0.50 -16.39
N SER A 79 -2.87 -1.17 -15.35
CA SER A 79 -1.57 -0.82 -14.78
C SER A 79 -0.44 -1.14 -15.77
N LEU A 80 0.63 -0.32 -15.72
CA LEU A 80 1.79 -0.50 -16.61
C LEU A 80 2.87 -1.34 -15.93
N GLY A 81 3.62 -2.11 -16.74
CA GLY A 81 4.88 -2.73 -16.31
C GLY A 81 4.80 -4.21 -15.96
N TYR A 82 3.62 -4.83 -16.03
CA TYR A 82 3.48 -6.28 -15.88
C TYR A 82 3.44 -7.03 -17.24
N ILE A 83 3.34 -6.29 -18.34
CA ILE A 83 3.47 -6.82 -19.72
C ILE A 83 4.71 -6.22 -20.36
N GLU A 84 5.52 -7.05 -20.96
CA GLU A 84 6.72 -6.69 -21.70
C GLU A 84 6.73 -7.46 -23.03
N ASN A 85 6.94 -6.75 -24.17
CA ASN A 85 6.92 -7.35 -25.51
C ASN A 85 5.66 -8.20 -25.80
N GLU A 86 4.48 -7.69 -25.45
CA GLU A 86 3.17 -8.38 -25.64
C GLU A 86 3.01 -9.69 -24.84
N ALA A 87 3.90 -9.99 -23.91
CA ALA A 87 3.84 -11.15 -23.04
C ALA A 87 3.92 -10.73 -21.56
N PRO A 88 3.41 -11.54 -20.62
CA PRO A 88 3.62 -11.29 -19.21
C PRO A 88 5.09 -11.19 -18.87
N ARG A 89 5.49 -10.15 -18.15
CA ARG A 89 6.86 -10.01 -17.64
C ARG A 89 7.16 -11.17 -16.69
N MET A 90 8.29 -11.85 -16.94
CA MET A 90 8.76 -12.95 -16.10
C MET A 90 9.66 -12.42 -14.99
N VAL A 91 9.56 -12.99 -13.80
CA VAL A 91 10.34 -12.59 -12.63
C VAL A 91 10.78 -13.80 -11.81
N VAL A 92 11.94 -13.68 -11.19
CA VAL A 92 12.41 -14.64 -10.18
C VAL A 92 11.92 -14.20 -8.81
N THR A 93 11.43 -15.13 -8.01
CA THR A 93 11.00 -14.87 -6.62
C THR A 93 11.53 -15.94 -5.69
N PRO A 94 11.64 -15.71 -4.37
CA PRO A 94 12.09 -16.71 -3.42
C PRO A 94 11.16 -17.93 -3.29
N TRP A 95 9.95 -17.85 -3.83
CA TRP A 95 8.91 -18.87 -3.63
C TRP A 95 8.78 -19.87 -4.76
N PHE A 96 9.49 -19.64 -5.87
CA PHE A 96 9.46 -20.51 -7.03
C PHE A 96 10.89 -20.77 -7.53
N ASP A 97 11.16 -22.01 -7.90
CA ASP A 97 12.48 -22.41 -8.45
C ASP A 97 12.71 -21.92 -9.89
N GLU A 98 11.63 -21.57 -10.58
CA GLU A 98 11.65 -21.07 -11.96
C GLU A 98 11.07 -19.66 -12.04
N GLU A 99 11.35 -18.98 -13.15
CA GLU A 99 10.71 -17.70 -13.46
C GLU A 99 9.20 -17.88 -13.63
N VAL A 100 8.43 -16.99 -13.02
CA VAL A 100 6.97 -16.97 -13.10
C VAL A 100 6.46 -15.64 -13.63
N PRO A 101 5.25 -15.60 -14.21
CA PRO A 101 4.61 -14.36 -14.60
C PRO A 101 4.51 -13.40 -13.40
N PHE A 102 4.80 -12.13 -13.66
CA PHE A 102 4.84 -11.10 -12.64
C PHE A 102 3.52 -10.99 -11.83
N ASN A 103 2.36 -11.08 -12.49
CA ASN A 103 1.06 -11.07 -11.82
C ASN A 103 0.93 -12.22 -10.80
N MET A 104 1.40 -13.41 -11.15
CA MET A 104 1.41 -14.57 -10.25
C MET A 104 2.35 -14.32 -9.05
N ALA A 105 3.54 -13.77 -9.29
CA ALA A 105 4.47 -13.41 -8.23
C ALA A 105 3.87 -12.36 -7.28
N ALA A 106 3.20 -11.35 -7.84
CA ALA A 106 2.52 -10.30 -7.07
C ALA A 106 1.42 -10.87 -6.17
N GLU A 107 0.58 -11.76 -6.70
CA GLU A 107 -0.49 -12.41 -5.94
C GLU A 107 0.06 -13.23 -4.78
N VAL A 108 1.00 -14.14 -5.07
CA VAL A 108 1.60 -15.00 -4.03
C VAL A 108 2.31 -14.16 -2.97
N GLY A 109 3.07 -13.14 -3.38
CA GLY A 109 3.75 -12.23 -2.45
C GLY A 109 2.78 -11.47 -1.55
N THR A 110 1.70 -10.95 -2.13
CA THR A 110 0.65 -10.26 -1.38
C THR A 110 -0.04 -11.18 -0.38
N GLN A 111 -0.44 -12.38 -0.80
CA GLN A 111 -1.05 -13.37 0.09
C GLN A 111 -0.13 -13.76 1.26
N LYS A 112 1.17 -13.92 1.02
CA LYS A 112 2.14 -14.21 2.09
C LYS A 112 2.28 -13.05 3.07
N VAL A 113 2.32 -11.81 2.60
CA VAL A 113 2.33 -10.63 3.48
C VAL A 113 1.06 -10.60 4.32
N ILE A 114 -0.09 -10.76 3.70
CA ILE A 114 -1.39 -10.74 4.37
C ILE A 114 -1.47 -11.85 5.42
N SER A 115 -1.11 -13.08 5.08
CA SER A 115 -1.32 -14.24 5.96
C SER A 115 -0.23 -14.40 7.02
N GLU A 116 1.04 -14.25 6.65
CA GLU A 116 2.17 -14.69 7.47
C GLU A 116 2.90 -13.53 8.16
N HIS A 117 2.94 -12.34 7.55
CA HIS A 117 3.86 -11.28 8.00
C HIS A 117 3.17 -10.08 8.64
N SER A 118 1.92 -9.77 8.28
CA SER A 118 1.21 -8.61 8.82
C SER A 118 0.34 -8.95 10.02
N THR A 119 0.23 -8.01 10.96
CA THR A 119 -0.72 -8.08 12.07
C THR A 119 -2.04 -7.42 11.71
N ILE A 120 -1.96 -6.30 10.98
CA ILE A 120 -3.10 -5.49 10.53
C ILE A 120 -2.93 -5.23 9.05
N GLY A 121 -4.00 -5.31 8.27
CA GLY A 121 -4.04 -4.95 6.87
C GLY A 121 -4.28 -3.45 6.67
N LEU A 122 -3.51 -2.84 5.77
CA LEU A 122 -3.78 -1.49 5.27
C LEU A 122 -4.06 -1.60 3.78
N VAL A 123 -5.33 -1.61 3.41
CA VAL A 123 -5.75 -1.64 2.00
C VAL A 123 -5.68 -0.23 1.44
N VAL A 124 -4.95 -0.04 0.36
CA VAL A 124 -4.87 1.27 -0.30
C VAL A 124 -5.58 1.19 -1.64
N THR A 125 -6.60 2.01 -1.80
CA THR A 125 -7.36 2.19 -3.03
C THR A 125 -7.39 3.65 -3.45
N THR A 126 -8.18 4.03 -4.45
CA THR A 126 -8.29 5.40 -4.95
C THR A 126 -9.71 5.69 -5.49
N ASP A 127 -10.09 6.95 -5.49
CA ASP A 127 -11.27 7.46 -6.20
C ASP A 127 -11.03 7.63 -7.72
N GLY A 128 -9.83 7.33 -8.22
CA GLY A 128 -9.42 7.54 -9.60
C GLY A 128 -8.79 8.90 -9.89
N SER A 129 -8.86 9.87 -8.97
CA SER A 129 -8.35 11.23 -9.20
C SER A 129 -6.83 11.33 -9.25
N ILE A 130 -6.11 10.34 -8.72
CA ILE A 130 -4.64 10.37 -8.58
C ILE A 130 -3.88 9.70 -9.73
N SER A 131 -4.56 9.04 -10.65
CA SER A 131 -3.94 8.29 -11.75
C SER A 131 -4.80 8.40 -13.01
N ASP A 132 -4.25 7.95 -14.15
CA ASP A 132 -5.00 7.87 -15.41
C ASP A 132 -5.87 6.60 -15.49
N ILE A 133 -5.90 5.78 -14.44
CA ILE A 133 -6.72 4.57 -14.36
C ILE A 133 -8.03 4.93 -13.69
N PRO A 134 -9.18 4.69 -14.34
CA PRO A 134 -10.48 5.00 -13.77
C PRO A 134 -10.79 4.16 -12.53
N ARG A 135 -11.62 4.68 -11.63
CA ARG A 135 -12.00 4.06 -10.36
C ARG A 135 -12.52 2.63 -10.52
N GLU A 136 -13.29 2.39 -11.56
CA GLU A 136 -13.96 1.11 -11.82
C GLU A 136 -12.97 -0.05 -11.98
N GLU A 137 -11.77 0.24 -12.48
CA GLU A 137 -10.75 -0.80 -12.68
C GLU A 137 -10.10 -1.28 -11.37
N TYR A 138 -10.19 -0.49 -10.30
CA TYR A 138 -9.71 -0.88 -8.99
C TYR A 138 -10.69 -1.76 -8.23
N ALA A 139 -11.98 -1.67 -8.53
CA ALA A 139 -13.06 -2.27 -7.73
C ALA A 139 -12.91 -3.80 -7.56
N GLU A 140 -12.52 -4.52 -8.60
CA GLU A 140 -12.36 -5.97 -8.54
C GLU A 140 -11.17 -6.38 -7.65
N CYS A 141 -10.01 -5.74 -7.84
CA CYS A 141 -8.82 -5.99 -7.03
C CYS A 141 -9.03 -5.61 -5.57
N GLU A 142 -9.70 -4.48 -5.32
CA GLU A 142 -10.07 -4.00 -3.99
C GLU A 142 -10.97 -5.01 -3.26
N LYS A 143 -12.05 -5.44 -3.93
CA LYS A 143 -12.96 -6.44 -3.40
C LYS A 143 -12.24 -7.73 -3.03
N ARG A 144 -11.38 -8.22 -3.92
CA ARG A 144 -10.61 -9.45 -3.69
C ARG A 144 -9.73 -9.34 -2.45
N VAL A 145 -8.96 -8.25 -2.28
CA VAL A 145 -8.12 -8.03 -1.09
C VAL A 145 -8.96 -8.02 0.18
N VAL A 146 -10.08 -7.32 0.16
CA VAL A 146 -10.99 -7.23 1.32
C VAL A 146 -11.57 -8.60 1.68
N GLU A 147 -12.00 -9.37 0.70
CA GLU A 147 -12.53 -10.72 0.92
C GLU A 147 -11.45 -11.64 1.52
N GLU A 148 -10.23 -11.63 0.99
CA GLU A 148 -9.12 -12.43 1.52
C GLU A 148 -8.77 -12.05 2.98
N LEU A 149 -8.74 -10.75 3.30
CA LEU A 149 -8.50 -10.29 4.67
C LEU A 149 -9.61 -10.76 5.64
N LYS A 150 -10.87 -10.73 5.19
CA LYS A 150 -12.02 -11.23 5.96
C LYS A 150 -11.97 -12.74 6.16
N GLU A 151 -11.64 -13.51 5.14
CA GLU A 151 -11.56 -14.99 5.21
C GLU A 151 -10.57 -15.45 6.28
N ILE A 152 -9.45 -14.76 6.42
CA ILE A 152 -8.44 -15.07 7.45
C ILE A 152 -8.68 -14.33 8.77
N ASN A 153 -9.81 -13.61 8.91
CA ASN A 153 -10.14 -12.79 10.08
C ASN A 153 -9.03 -11.77 10.46
N LYS A 154 -8.34 -11.21 9.48
CA LYS A 154 -7.32 -10.19 9.70
C LYS A 154 -7.99 -8.83 9.91
N PRO A 155 -7.71 -8.10 10.98
CA PRO A 155 -8.17 -6.72 11.12
C PRO A 155 -7.54 -5.85 10.03
N PHE A 156 -8.33 -4.96 9.44
CA PHE A 156 -7.86 -4.06 8.40
C PHE A 156 -8.66 -2.76 8.36
N ILE A 157 -8.06 -1.75 7.78
CA ILE A 157 -8.70 -0.51 7.36
C ILE A 157 -8.42 -0.24 5.89
N ILE A 158 -9.24 0.59 5.27
CA ILE A 158 -9.09 0.96 3.86
C ILE A 158 -8.73 2.45 3.81
N ILE A 159 -7.68 2.78 3.08
CA ILE A 159 -7.30 4.15 2.73
C ILE A 159 -7.72 4.39 1.30
N MET A 160 -8.57 5.37 1.08
CA MET A 160 -8.90 5.88 -0.24
C MET A 160 -8.02 7.08 -0.56
N ASN A 161 -6.99 6.88 -1.39
CA ASN A 161 -6.11 7.95 -1.82
C ASN A 161 -6.78 8.80 -2.89
N CYS A 162 -6.99 10.08 -2.60
CA CYS A 162 -7.67 11.03 -3.46
C CYS A 162 -7.02 12.42 -3.40
N LEU A 163 -7.26 13.25 -4.41
CA LEU A 163 -6.72 14.61 -4.45
C LEU A 163 -7.36 15.53 -3.39
N ASN A 164 -8.67 15.37 -3.17
CA ASN A 164 -9.46 16.21 -2.28
C ASN A 164 -10.23 15.38 -1.24
N PRO A 165 -9.61 14.99 -0.12
CA PRO A 165 -10.26 14.16 0.90
C PRO A 165 -11.53 14.75 1.50
N GLU A 166 -11.65 16.08 1.53
CA GLU A 166 -12.79 16.80 2.09
C GLU A 166 -13.91 17.07 1.06
N ALA A 167 -13.73 16.67 -0.21
CA ALA A 167 -14.77 16.83 -1.21
C ALA A 167 -15.97 15.92 -0.90
N GLU A 168 -17.18 16.44 -1.12
CA GLU A 168 -18.43 15.70 -0.89
C GLU A 168 -18.44 14.35 -1.62
N GLU A 169 -17.95 14.31 -2.85
CA GLU A 169 -17.85 13.10 -3.68
C GLU A 169 -16.91 12.05 -3.05
N SER A 170 -15.76 12.47 -2.53
CA SER A 170 -14.81 11.59 -1.86
C SER A 170 -15.37 11.03 -0.54
N VAL A 171 -16.06 11.86 0.22
CA VAL A 171 -16.71 11.45 1.48
C VAL A 171 -17.82 10.45 1.21
N LEU A 172 -18.71 10.74 0.27
CA LEU A 172 -19.81 9.84 -0.12
C LEU A 172 -19.28 8.48 -0.61
N LEU A 173 -18.26 8.48 -1.46
CA LEU A 173 -17.65 7.24 -1.92
C LEU A 173 -17.05 6.42 -0.75
N CYS A 174 -16.42 7.08 0.22
CA CYS A 174 -15.92 6.39 1.42
C CYS A 174 -17.05 5.79 2.25
N GLU A 175 -18.19 6.47 2.38
CA GLU A 175 -19.36 5.97 3.07
C GLU A 175 -19.92 4.73 2.36
N GLU A 176 -20.10 4.80 1.04
CA GLU A 176 -20.55 3.67 0.23
C GLU A 176 -19.62 2.46 0.34
N LEU A 177 -18.31 2.67 0.24
CA LEU A 177 -17.33 1.59 0.41
C LEU A 177 -17.31 1.03 1.84
N SER A 178 -17.51 1.88 2.84
CA SER A 178 -17.58 1.45 4.24
C SER A 178 -18.78 0.56 4.48
N GLU A 179 -19.94 0.90 3.91
CA GLU A 179 -21.14 0.07 3.97
C GLU A 179 -20.95 -1.25 3.20
N GLN A 180 -20.40 -1.15 1.98
CA GLN A 180 -20.17 -2.32 1.12
C GLN A 180 -19.23 -3.33 1.77
N TYR A 181 -18.15 -2.85 2.37
CA TYR A 181 -17.12 -3.72 2.94
C TYR A 181 -17.26 -3.95 4.44
N GLY A 182 -18.17 -3.25 5.13
CA GLY A 182 -18.29 -3.33 6.59
C GLY A 182 -16.96 -3.06 7.30
N ALA A 183 -16.18 -2.11 6.78
CA ALA A 183 -14.86 -1.73 7.26
C ALA A 183 -14.69 -0.22 7.19
N THR A 184 -13.79 0.32 8.02
CA THR A 184 -13.50 1.76 7.99
C THR A 184 -12.76 2.12 6.70
N VAL A 185 -13.28 3.11 5.97
CA VAL A 185 -12.64 3.72 4.79
C VAL A 185 -12.31 5.17 5.10
N ILE A 186 -11.05 5.55 4.92
CA ILE A 186 -10.53 6.86 5.26
C ILE A 186 -10.05 7.57 3.98
N PRO A 187 -10.65 8.69 3.58
CA PRO A 187 -10.15 9.49 2.46
C PRO A 187 -8.89 10.24 2.89
N VAL A 188 -7.84 10.16 2.11
CA VAL A 188 -6.58 10.88 2.37
C VAL A 188 -5.93 11.33 1.07
N ASN A 189 -5.19 12.43 1.11
CA ASN A 189 -4.23 12.76 0.08
C ASN A 189 -2.85 12.28 0.51
N CYS A 190 -2.42 11.14 -0.03
CA CYS A 190 -1.15 10.52 0.35
C CYS A 190 0.08 11.41 0.06
N LEU A 191 -0.04 12.41 -0.83
CA LEU A 191 1.03 13.38 -1.10
C LEU A 191 1.16 14.42 0.01
N GLU A 192 0.06 14.74 0.67
CA GLU A 192 -0.07 15.80 1.66
C GLU A 192 -0.36 15.27 3.07
N LEU A 193 -0.11 13.97 3.31
CA LEU A 193 -0.31 13.34 4.62
C LEU A 193 0.39 14.13 5.72
N SER A 194 -0.40 14.57 6.68
CA SER A 194 0.08 15.21 7.90
C SER A 194 0.37 14.18 9.00
N GLU A 195 1.08 14.60 10.04
CA GLU A 195 1.26 13.78 11.24
C GLU A 195 -0.09 13.41 11.90
N LYS A 196 -1.07 14.31 11.81
CA LYS A 196 -2.43 14.08 12.31
C LYS A 196 -3.13 12.97 11.52
N ASP A 197 -2.99 12.97 10.19
CA ASP A 197 -3.59 11.92 9.35
C ASP A 197 -2.98 10.56 9.66
N ILE A 198 -1.66 10.51 9.83
CA ILE A 198 -0.96 9.28 10.21
C ILE A 198 -1.45 8.76 11.57
N LYS A 199 -1.58 9.63 12.57
CA LYS A 199 -2.10 9.25 13.88
C LYS A 199 -3.56 8.79 13.84
N TYR A 200 -4.35 9.33 12.91
CA TYR A 200 -5.74 8.91 12.73
C TYR A 200 -5.86 7.54 12.06
N ILE A 201 -4.95 7.23 11.14
CA ILE A 201 -4.87 5.94 10.45
C ILE A 201 -4.40 4.83 11.39
N MET A 202 -3.54 5.15 12.35
CA MET A 202 -2.92 4.23 13.30
C MET A 202 -3.77 3.98 14.53
#